data_27c23c7c56cb7aa12bd8a1bca143d993
#
_entry.id   27c23c7c56cb7aa12bd8a1bca143d993
#
_cell.length_a   1.000
_cell.length_b   1.000
_cell.length_c   1.000
_cell.angle_alpha   90.00
_cell.angle_beta   90.00
_cell.angle_gamma   90.00
#
_symmetry.space_group_name_H-M   'P 1'
#
loop_
_entity.id
_entity.type
_entity.pdbx_description
1 polymer ?
#
loop_
_entity_poly.entity_id
_entity_poly.type
_entity_poly.pdbx_seq_one_letter_code
_entity_poly.pdbx_strand_id
1 'polypeptide(L)'
;MKKSLTLIALTITISMNAQFNTNYGDSALNNITSGTYNTAFGYKSLFSNTEGKYNTAHGALSLEKNTEGETNIAFGFSVLQNNTTGDANTAIGNRSMETNTTTGGHTAVGYQALRDNNAGSSNTGVGYQVLAYNISGSMNVATGHTAMRTNTSGRYNTATGYRALYSNTTASKNTAHGYKSLYNNTTGGNNTAFGYNAMASTDNATNQTIIGYEATGQADNSVVLGNDDVTAVYMGEDSGAKVYAGEASFTGNMTIGGDVVVSSDLRLKANIVSLGSTLAKLLLIDGKTYTMKKNGKQKIGVLAQDIQKVFPELVTTDDKEMLAVNYQGLVPVLINALKEQDDKISRLEKLVEKLISDN
;
A
#
# COMPACT_ATOMS: atom_id res chain seq x y z
N MET A 1 22.97 -54.42 51.83
CA MET A 1 21.79 -53.49 51.90
C MET A 1 22.13 -52.05 51.53
N LYS A 2 23.20 -51.40 52.01
CA LYS A 2 23.52 -49.98 51.70
C LYS A 2 23.81 -49.70 50.22
N LYS A 3 24.43 -50.59 49.43
CA LYS A 3 24.71 -50.40 48.02
C LYS A 3 23.44 -50.48 47.13
N SER A 4 22.46 -51.28 47.53
CA SER A 4 21.19 -51.41 46.84
C SER A 4 20.28 -50.20 47.06
N LEU A 5 20.34 -49.58 48.24
CA LEU A 5 19.57 -48.34 48.53
C LEU A 5 20.12 -47.12 47.79
N THR A 6 21.45 -47.03 47.61
CA THR A 6 22.06 -45.91 46.85
C THR A 6 21.75 -46.00 45.35
N LEU A 7 21.67 -47.20 44.81
CA LEU A 7 21.28 -47.38 43.39
C LEU A 7 19.79 -47.06 43.16
N ILE A 8 18.92 -47.42 44.08
CA ILE A 8 17.47 -47.08 44.01
C ILE A 8 17.25 -45.58 44.20
N ALA A 9 17.97 -44.91 45.08
CA ALA A 9 17.93 -43.47 45.28
C ALA A 9 18.45 -42.70 44.03
N LEU A 10 19.49 -43.21 43.37
CA LEU A 10 20.04 -42.61 42.14
C LEU A 10 19.10 -42.82 40.94
N THR A 11 18.42 -43.95 40.82
CA THR A 11 17.41 -44.17 39.78
C THR A 11 16.14 -43.38 40.02
N ILE A 12 15.73 -43.17 41.26
CA ILE A 12 14.55 -42.35 41.63
C ILE A 12 14.84 -40.86 41.37
N THR A 13 16.04 -40.36 41.63
CA THR A 13 16.41 -38.97 41.36
C THR A 13 16.52 -38.70 39.85
N ILE A 14 16.96 -39.65 39.05
CA ILE A 14 16.98 -39.52 37.59
C ILE A 14 15.56 -39.54 37.02
N SER A 15 14.65 -40.35 37.56
CA SER A 15 13.25 -40.39 37.13
C SER A 15 12.40 -39.20 37.61
N MET A 16 12.80 -38.49 38.68
CA MET A 16 12.10 -37.29 39.15
C MET A 16 12.37 -36.04 38.32
N ASN A 17 13.46 -35.98 37.55
CA ASN A 17 13.74 -34.84 36.69
C ASN A 17 13.09 -34.97 35.29
N ALA A 18 12.47 -36.07 34.95
CA ALA A 18 11.79 -36.33 33.68
C ALA A 18 10.27 -36.17 33.75
N GLN A 19 9.74 -35.43 34.73
CA GLN A 19 8.29 -35.30 34.94
C GLN A 19 7.64 -34.64 33.69
N PHE A 20 6.68 -35.40 33.12
CA PHE A 20 5.83 -34.96 32.01
C PHE A 20 6.54 -34.74 30.67
N ASN A 21 7.74 -35.24 30.42
CA ASN A 21 8.40 -35.27 29.13
C ASN A 21 8.14 -36.60 28.43
N THR A 22 7.92 -36.54 27.11
CA THR A 22 7.77 -37.72 26.23
C THR A 22 8.85 -37.70 25.17
N ASN A 23 9.66 -38.75 25.06
CA ASN A 23 10.69 -38.84 24.02
C ASN A 23 10.74 -40.21 23.35
N TYR A 24 11.04 -40.20 22.05
CA TYR A 24 11.26 -41.40 21.25
C TYR A 24 12.25 -41.11 20.12
N GLY A 25 13.29 -41.90 20.04
CA GLY A 25 14.37 -41.75 19.04
C GLY A 25 15.74 -41.69 19.71
N ASP A 26 16.77 -42.03 18.92
CA ASP A 26 18.15 -42.01 19.40
C ASP A 26 18.54 -40.57 19.81
N SER A 27 19.05 -40.43 21.04
CA SER A 27 19.46 -39.16 21.64
C SER A 27 18.40 -38.07 21.72
N ALA A 28 17.10 -38.41 21.66
CA ALA A 28 16.02 -37.46 21.87
C ALA A 28 15.98 -37.01 23.35
N LEU A 29 15.86 -35.69 23.61
CA LEU A 29 15.81 -35.09 24.97
C LEU A 29 16.97 -35.54 25.90
N ASN A 30 18.17 -35.68 25.35
CA ASN A 30 19.28 -36.32 26.06
C ASN A 30 19.84 -35.48 27.22
N ASN A 31 19.81 -34.15 27.12
CA ASN A 31 20.51 -33.26 28.10
C ASN A 31 19.55 -32.51 29.02
N ILE A 32 18.33 -32.99 29.22
CA ILE A 32 17.31 -32.36 30.04
C ILE A 32 17.74 -32.25 31.50
N THR A 33 17.61 -31.09 32.14
CA THR A 33 17.92 -30.84 33.56
C THR A 33 16.67 -30.51 34.37
N SER A 34 15.94 -29.46 34.01
CA SER A 34 14.73 -29.01 34.72
C SER A 34 13.53 -28.73 33.78
N GLY A 35 13.70 -28.83 32.47
CA GLY A 35 12.62 -28.63 31.50
C GLY A 35 11.52 -29.68 31.64
N THR A 36 10.26 -29.25 31.50
CA THR A 36 9.08 -30.09 31.69
C THR A 36 8.09 -29.96 30.54
N TYR A 37 7.18 -30.92 30.38
CA TYR A 37 6.12 -30.92 29.39
C TYR A 37 6.62 -30.87 27.93
N ASN A 38 7.78 -31.44 27.64
CA ASN A 38 8.34 -31.50 26.28
C ASN A 38 7.99 -32.82 25.60
N THR A 39 7.74 -32.76 24.30
CA THR A 39 7.56 -33.93 23.43
C THR A 39 8.61 -33.95 22.37
N ALA A 40 9.46 -34.99 22.31
CA ALA A 40 10.55 -35.13 21.37
C ALA A 40 10.46 -36.46 20.61
N PHE A 41 10.28 -36.42 19.31
CA PHE A 41 10.18 -37.57 18.43
C PHE A 41 11.18 -37.46 17.28
N GLY A 42 12.19 -38.31 17.24
CA GLY A 42 13.20 -38.36 16.17
C GLY A 42 14.63 -38.27 16.67
N TYR A 43 15.58 -38.62 15.80
CA TYR A 43 17.01 -38.56 16.09
C TYR A 43 17.43 -37.16 16.52
N LYS A 44 18.02 -37.02 17.72
CA LYS A 44 18.46 -35.77 18.34
C LYS A 44 17.42 -34.65 18.42
N SER A 45 16.14 -34.97 18.44
CA SER A 45 15.10 -33.96 18.69
C SER A 45 15.22 -33.43 20.12
N LEU A 46 15.20 -32.09 20.31
CA LEU A 46 15.42 -31.42 21.61
C LEU A 46 16.70 -31.91 22.33
N PHE A 47 17.74 -32.28 21.60
CA PHE A 47 18.95 -32.91 22.16
C PHE A 47 19.61 -32.06 23.25
N SER A 48 19.76 -30.74 23.02
CA SER A 48 20.43 -29.82 23.94
C SER A 48 19.49 -29.17 24.97
N ASN A 49 18.20 -29.55 24.99
CA ASN A 49 17.25 -28.91 25.90
C ASN A 49 17.61 -29.16 27.37
N THR A 50 17.79 -28.07 28.10
CA THR A 50 18.12 -28.12 29.54
C THR A 50 16.94 -27.69 30.42
N GLU A 51 16.45 -26.47 30.20
CA GLU A 51 15.39 -25.84 31.05
C GLU A 51 14.11 -25.55 30.27
N GLY A 52 14.16 -25.57 28.93
CA GLY A 52 13.02 -25.26 28.05
C GLY A 52 11.80 -26.15 28.35
N LYS A 53 10.61 -25.55 28.33
CA LYS A 53 9.34 -26.19 28.66
C LYS A 53 8.32 -26.08 27.53
N TYR A 54 7.34 -26.97 27.55
CA TYR A 54 6.20 -26.95 26.62
C TYR A 54 6.59 -27.02 25.13
N ASN A 55 7.75 -27.58 24.78
CA ASN A 55 8.19 -27.72 23.41
C ASN A 55 7.70 -29.04 22.80
N THR A 56 7.29 -28.98 21.55
CA THR A 56 6.97 -30.17 20.74
C THR A 56 7.89 -30.24 19.55
N ALA A 57 8.76 -31.26 19.48
CA ALA A 57 9.69 -31.51 18.40
C ALA A 57 9.42 -32.88 17.77
N HIS A 58 9.05 -32.88 16.50
CA HIS A 58 8.78 -34.10 15.74
C HIS A 58 9.59 -34.11 14.43
N GLY A 59 10.64 -34.91 14.38
CA GLY A 59 11.54 -35.04 13.26
C GLY A 59 13.00 -35.04 13.67
N ALA A 60 13.87 -35.63 12.87
CA ALA A 60 15.29 -35.62 13.17
C ALA A 60 15.85 -34.19 13.18
N LEU A 61 16.69 -33.87 14.18
CA LEU A 61 17.33 -32.57 14.41
C LEU A 61 16.34 -31.40 14.65
N SER A 62 15.07 -31.68 14.94
CA SER A 62 14.11 -30.64 15.29
C SER A 62 14.41 -30.09 16.69
N LEU A 63 14.54 -28.75 16.82
CA LEU A 63 14.93 -28.07 18.06
C LEU A 63 16.24 -28.64 18.69
N GLU A 64 17.18 -29.16 17.86
CA GLU A 64 18.39 -29.85 18.35
C GLU A 64 19.17 -29.01 19.36
N LYS A 65 19.33 -27.70 19.11
CA LYS A 65 20.15 -26.80 19.94
C LYS A 65 19.35 -25.99 20.96
N ASN A 66 18.04 -26.24 21.09
CA ASN A 66 17.22 -25.55 22.10
C ASN A 66 17.80 -25.81 23.50
N THR A 67 17.98 -24.77 24.29
CA THR A 67 18.43 -24.87 25.69
C THR A 67 17.34 -24.46 26.67
N GLU A 68 16.89 -23.23 26.55
CA GLU A 68 15.92 -22.59 27.45
C GLU A 68 14.61 -22.20 26.76
N GLY A 69 14.59 -22.16 25.40
CA GLY A 69 13.43 -21.75 24.61
C GLY A 69 12.18 -22.55 24.99
N GLU A 70 11.04 -21.83 25.13
CA GLU A 70 9.77 -22.40 25.61
C GLU A 70 8.66 -22.30 24.55
N THR A 71 7.68 -23.17 24.65
CA THR A 71 6.41 -23.09 23.88
C THR A 71 6.61 -23.19 22.35
N ASN A 72 7.66 -23.87 21.88
CA ASN A 72 7.94 -24.03 20.46
C ASN A 72 7.33 -25.32 19.90
N ILE A 73 6.79 -25.25 18.70
CA ILE A 73 6.31 -26.38 17.90
C ILE A 73 7.17 -26.53 16.66
N ALA A 74 7.87 -27.66 16.53
CA ALA A 74 8.76 -27.99 15.41
C ALA A 74 8.38 -29.33 14.79
N PHE A 75 7.91 -29.34 13.55
CA PHE A 75 7.49 -30.54 12.84
C PHE A 75 8.21 -30.68 11.47
N GLY A 76 9.14 -31.60 11.36
CA GLY A 76 9.93 -31.89 10.14
C GLY A 76 11.42 -32.02 10.44
N PHE A 77 12.21 -32.31 9.40
CA PHE A 77 13.67 -32.42 9.49
C PHE A 77 14.35 -31.06 9.66
N SER A 78 15.24 -30.91 10.63
CA SER A 78 16.01 -29.68 10.92
C SER A 78 15.16 -28.42 11.13
N VAL A 79 13.95 -28.58 11.66
CA VAL A 79 13.06 -27.46 11.99
C VAL A 79 13.53 -26.79 13.28
N LEU A 80 13.67 -25.46 13.27
CA LEU A 80 14.17 -24.69 14.43
C LEU A 80 15.51 -25.28 14.97
N GLN A 81 16.32 -25.89 14.13
CA GLN A 81 17.51 -26.65 14.55
C GLN A 81 18.44 -25.83 15.41
N ASN A 82 18.67 -24.56 15.08
CA ASN A 82 19.61 -23.69 15.76
C ASN A 82 18.97 -22.83 16.88
N ASN A 83 17.68 -22.98 17.16
CA ASN A 83 17.01 -22.25 18.25
C ASN A 83 17.69 -22.56 19.58
N THR A 84 17.98 -21.54 20.36
CA THR A 84 18.56 -21.68 21.73
C THR A 84 17.57 -21.22 22.81
N THR A 85 17.16 -19.95 22.74
CA THR A 85 16.29 -19.31 23.72
C THR A 85 15.03 -18.66 23.12
N GLY A 86 14.81 -18.84 21.80
CA GLY A 86 13.61 -18.28 21.13
C GLY A 86 12.34 -18.99 21.57
N ASP A 87 11.29 -18.23 21.86
CA ASP A 87 10.03 -18.71 22.43
C ASP A 87 8.84 -18.59 21.46
N ALA A 88 7.80 -19.37 21.71
CA ALA A 88 6.50 -19.25 21.05
C ALA A 88 6.56 -19.31 19.52
N ASN A 89 7.41 -20.17 18.97
CA ASN A 89 7.53 -20.38 17.55
C ASN A 89 6.74 -21.62 17.10
N THR A 90 5.99 -21.49 16.02
CA THR A 90 5.36 -22.62 15.33
C THR A 90 6.02 -22.80 13.97
N ALA A 91 6.77 -23.87 13.77
CA ALA A 91 7.49 -24.18 12.56
C ALA A 91 7.17 -25.58 12.04
N ILE A 92 6.62 -25.67 10.83
CA ILE A 92 6.22 -26.93 10.19
C ILE A 92 6.78 -26.98 8.78
N GLY A 93 7.50 -28.06 8.46
CA GLY A 93 8.13 -28.26 7.15
C GLY A 93 9.66 -28.33 7.23
N ASN A 94 10.27 -29.17 6.42
CA ASN A 94 11.72 -29.37 6.46
C ASN A 94 12.48 -28.05 6.34
N ARG A 95 13.45 -27.84 7.26
CA ARG A 95 14.31 -26.65 7.36
C ARG A 95 13.53 -25.33 7.55
N SER A 96 12.30 -25.39 8.07
CA SER A 96 11.57 -24.20 8.49
C SER A 96 12.28 -23.58 9.69
N MET A 97 12.53 -22.27 9.67
CA MET A 97 13.23 -21.51 10.71
C MET A 97 14.57 -22.14 11.16
N GLU A 98 15.29 -22.77 10.22
CA GLU A 98 16.51 -23.53 10.54
C GLU A 98 17.58 -22.71 11.28
N THR A 99 17.76 -21.43 10.92
CA THR A 99 18.82 -20.58 11.50
C THR A 99 18.35 -19.71 12.65
N ASN A 100 17.07 -19.75 13.02
CA ASN A 100 16.55 -18.98 14.17
C ASN A 100 17.33 -19.37 15.44
N THR A 101 17.75 -18.38 16.23
CA THR A 101 18.48 -18.61 17.49
C THR A 101 17.74 -18.17 18.72
N THR A 102 17.33 -16.90 18.78
CA THR A 102 16.79 -16.27 19.99
C THR A 102 15.47 -15.55 19.79
N THR A 103 14.99 -15.45 18.52
CA THR A 103 13.77 -14.70 18.24
C THR A 103 12.53 -15.57 18.35
N GLY A 104 11.38 -14.93 18.64
CA GLY A 104 10.15 -15.62 18.95
C GLY A 104 8.88 -14.99 18.34
N GLY A 105 7.77 -15.67 18.59
CA GLY A 105 6.45 -15.25 18.11
C GLY A 105 6.23 -15.51 16.62
N HIS A 106 6.90 -16.50 16.03
CA HIS A 106 6.80 -16.80 14.62
C HIS A 106 5.81 -17.93 14.29
N THR A 107 5.19 -17.81 13.12
CA THR A 107 4.49 -18.93 12.48
C THR A 107 5.10 -19.18 11.10
N ALA A 108 5.71 -20.33 10.90
CA ALA A 108 6.40 -20.70 9.67
C ALA A 108 5.93 -22.10 9.20
N VAL A 109 5.14 -22.14 8.13
CA VAL A 109 4.59 -23.38 7.58
C VAL A 109 5.00 -23.55 6.14
N GLY A 110 5.82 -24.56 5.86
CA GLY A 110 6.30 -24.90 4.52
C GLY A 110 7.79 -25.21 4.48
N TYR A 111 8.23 -25.82 3.38
CA TYR A 111 9.65 -26.09 3.15
C TYR A 111 10.46 -24.80 3.15
N GLN A 112 11.46 -24.69 4.03
CA GLN A 112 12.33 -23.51 4.19
C GLN A 112 11.56 -22.17 4.46
N ALA A 113 10.37 -22.24 5.02
CA ALA A 113 9.66 -21.04 5.47
C ALA A 113 10.47 -20.33 6.58
N LEU A 114 10.70 -19.01 6.45
CA LEU A 114 11.50 -18.22 7.40
C LEU A 114 12.89 -18.82 7.71
N ARG A 115 13.49 -19.52 6.76
CA ARG A 115 14.72 -20.30 6.98
C ARG A 115 15.83 -19.50 7.65
N ASP A 116 16.14 -18.31 7.13
CA ASP A 116 17.28 -17.47 7.54
C ASP A 116 16.88 -16.37 8.53
N ASN A 117 15.73 -16.49 9.19
CA ASN A 117 15.27 -15.50 10.19
C ASN A 117 16.09 -15.65 11.48
N ASN A 118 16.97 -14.69 11.73
CA ASN A 118 17.86 -14.76 12.90
C ASN A 118 17.68 -13.60 13.90
N ALA A 119 17.21 -12.45 13.45
CA ALA A 119 17.04 -11.26 14.30
C ALA A 119 15.66 -10.58 14.17
N GLY A 120 14.80 -11.03 13.25
CA GLY A 120 13.41 -10.55 13.14
C GLY A 120 12.48 -11.27 14.07
N SER A 121 11.41 -10.63 14.55
CA SER A 121 10.38 -11.22 15.41
C SER A 121 8.97 -11.09 14.82
N SER A 122 8.04 -11.91 15.31
CA SER A 122 6.61 -11.83 15.02
C SER A 122 6.28 -11.86 13.51
N ASN A 123 6.93 -12.76 12.76
CA ASN A 123 6.62 -12.96 11.35
C ASN A 123 5.71 -14.19 11.16
N THR A 124 4.77 -14.10 10.24
CA THR A 124 3.95 -15.21 9.78
C THR A 124 4.28 -15.54 8.33
N GLY A 125 4.73 -16.75 8.07
CA GLY A 125 5.05 -17.23 6.73
C GLY A 125 4.41 -18.59 6.44
N VAL A 126 3.53 -18.67 5.44
CA VAL A 126 2.87 -19.91 5.01
C VAL A 126 3.10 -20.14 3.52
N GLY A 127 3.89 -21.14 3.18
CA GLY A 127 4.20 -21.49 1.80
C GLY A 127 5.64 -21.96 1.60
N TYR A 128 5.94 -22.50 0.42
CA TYR A 128 7.28 -22.91 0.00
C TYR A 128 8.23 -21.71 -0.05
N GLN A 129 9.34 -21.74 0.66
CA GLN A 129 10.36 -20.68 0.73
C GLN A 129 9.82 -19.26 0.95
N VAL A 130 8.70 -19.14 1.65
CA VAL A 130 8.13 -17.85 2.06
C VAL A 130 9.07 -17.17 3.07
N LEU A 131 9.38 -15.88 2.88
CA LEU A 131 10.29 -15.13 3.75
C LEU A 131 11.66 -15.86 3.99
N ALA A 132 12.11 -16.65 3.03
CA ALA A 132 13.26 -17.56 3.25
C ALA A 132 14.55 -16.84 3.62
N TYR A 133 14.78 -15.64 3.13
CA TYR A 133 15.98 -14.83 3.39
C TYR A 133 15.73 -13.66 4.36
N ASN A 134 14.65 -13.72 5.15
CA ASN A 134 14.38 -12.69 6.16
C ASN A 134 15.42 -12.77 7.28
N ILE A 135 16.28 -11.77 7.37
CA ILE A 135 17.37 -11.75 8.38
C ILE A 135 16.90 -11.05 9.66
N SER A 136 16.35 -9.83 9.53
CA SER A 136 15.97 -8.98 10.65
C SER A 136 14.61 -8.28 10.49
N GLY A 137 13.90 -8.58 9.40
CA GLY A 137 12.54 -8.07 9.18
C GLY A 137 11.56 -8.62 10.21
N SER A 138 10.68 -7.77 10.73
CA SER A 138 9.73 -8.11 11.78
C SER A 138 8.30 -7.75 11.41
N MET A 139 7.33 -8.42 12.04
CA MET A 139 5.90 -8.11 11.88
C MET A 139 5.44 -8.18 10.41
N ASN A 140 5.98 -9.13 9.66
CA ASN A 140 5.56 -9.41 8.29
C ASN A 140 4.59 -10.59 8.24
N VAL A 141 3.59 -10.51 7.39
CA VAL A 141 2.67 -11.59 7.07
C VAL A 141 2.83 -11.96 5.60
N ALA A 142 3.26 -13.18 5.31
CA ALA A 142 3.45 -13.65 3.94
C ALA A 142 2.77 -15.01 3.73
N THR A 143 1.93 -15.12 2.73
CA THR A 143 1.24 -16.36 2.37
C THR A 143 1.34 -16.61 0.87
N GLY A 144 1.91 -17.74 0.49
CA GLY A 144 2.05 -18.14 -0.91
C GLY A 144 3.46 -18.65 -1.23
N HIS A 145 3.60 -19.32 -2.36
CA HIS A 145 4.88 -19.83 -2.84
C HIS A 145 5.84 -18.66 -3.09
N THR A 146 6.96 -18.62 -2.40
CA THR A 146 8.01 -17.60 -2.46
C THR A 146 7.54 -16.15 -2.28
N ALA A 147 6.43 -15.92 -1.56
CA ALA A 147 6.04 -14.58 -1.16
C ALA A 147 7.13 -13.97 -0.24
N MET A 148 7.51 -12.72 -0.50
CA MET A 148 8.56 -11.98 0.22
C MET A 148 9.87 -12.76 0.37
N ARG A 149 10.22 -13.61 -0.59
CA ARG A 149 11.37 -14.53 -0.44
C ARG A 149 12.69 -13.81 -0.15
N THR A 150 12.94 -12.65 -0.76
CA THR A 150 14.21 -11.91 -0.64
C THR A 150 14.18 -10.80 0.39
N ASN A 151 13.13 -10.71 1.22
CA ASN A 151 13.10 -9.73 2.31
C ASN A 151 14.31 -9.95 3.24
N THR A 152 15.03 -8.88 3.55
CA THR A 152 16.18 -8.95 4.48
C THR A 152 15.85 -8.24 5.80
N SER A 153 15.37 -7.01 5.75
CA SER A 153 15.09 -6.19 6.94
C SER A 153 13.76 -5.42 6.90
N GLY A 154 13.00 -5.54 5.79
CA GLY A 154 11.69 -4.90 5.65
C GLY A 154 10.70 -5.36 6.73
N ARG A 155 9.86 -4.43 7.23
CA ARG A 155 8.93 -4.65 8.36
C ARG A 155 7.51 -4.23 8.01
N TYR A 156 6.53 -4.79 8.74
CA TYR A 156 5.12 -4.41 8.60
C TYR A 156 4.58 -4.63 7.18
N ASN A 157 5.07 -5.61 6.44
CA ASN A 157 4.57 -5.93 5.13
C ASN A 157 3.55 -7.08 5.17
N THR A 158 2.53 -6.99 4.33
CA THR A 158 1.57 -8.06 4.09
C THR A 158 1.66 -8.50 2.63
N ALA A 159 1.96 -9.77 2.39
CA ALA A 159 2.08 -10.33 1.05
C ALA A 159 1.26 -11.62 0.92
N THR A 160 0.25 -11.62 0.08
CA THR A 160 -0.60 -12.80 -0.16
C THR A 160 -0.67 -13.11 -1.65
N GLY A 161 -0.14 -14.26 -2.04
CA GLY A 161 -0.12 -14.70 -3.42
C GLY A 161 1.22 -15.26 -3.87
N TYR A 162 1.23 -15.99 -4.98
CA TYR A 162 2.45 -16.47 -5.61
C TYR A 162 3.39 -15.31 -5.94
N ARG A 163 4.59 -15.30 -5.35
CA ARG A 163 5.62 -14.25 -5.54
C ARG A 163 5.16 -12.81 -5.22
N ALA A 164 4.15 -12.61 -4.40
CA ALA A 164 3.81 -11.28 -3.91
C ALA A 164 5.00 -10.68 -3.13
N LEU A 165 5.38 -9.42 -3.40
CA LEU A 165 6.56 -8.74 -2.82
C LEU A 165 7.86 -9.56 -2.90
N TYR A 166 8.02 -10.35 -3.95
CA TYR A 166 9.16 -11.30 -4.06
C TYR A 166 10.51 -10.61 -3.92
N SER A 167 10.73 -9.49 -4.60
CA SER A 167 12.01 -8.76 -4.65
C SER A 167 12.24 -7.80 -3.48
N ASN A 168 11.29 -7.73 -2.53
CA ASN A 168 11.41 -6.83 -1.37
C ASN A 168 12.70 -7.12 -0.60
N THR A 169 13.48 -6.09 -0.30
CA THR A 169 14.71 -6.22 0.51
C THR A 169 14.56 -5.50 1.84
N THR A 170 14.41 -4.20 1.82
CA THR A 170 14.36 -3.34 3.01
C THR A 170 13.05 -2.56 3.15
N ALA A 171 12.20 -2.61 2.12
CA ALA A 171 10.96 -1.86 2.08
C ALA A 171 9.97 -2.30 3.17
N SER A 172 9.22 -1.33 3.68
CA SER A 172 8.32 -1.54 4.81
C SER A 172 6.93 -0.97 4.55
N LYS A 173 5.94 -1.49 5.30
CA LYS A 173 4.55 -1.02 5.26
C LYS A 173 3.89 -1.18 3.89
N ASN A 174 4.23 -2.23 3.16
CA ASN A 174 3.59 -2.56 1.89
C ASN A 174 2.51 -3.63 2.08
N THR A 175 1.43 -3.51 1.34
CA THR A 175 0.37 -4.52 1.25
C THR A 175 0.26 -4.98 -0.20
N ALA A 176 0.49 -6.26 -0.44
CA ALA A 176 0.42 -6.88 -1.76
C ALA A 176 -0.51 -8.10 -1.73
N HIS A 177 -1.59 -8.05 -2.47
CA HIS A 177 -2.54 -9.15 -2.57
C HIS A 177 -2.79 -9.52 -4.04
N GLY A 178 -2.37 -10.73 -4.43
CA GLY A 178 -2.51 -11.26 -5.78
C GLY A 178 -1.23 -11.90 -6.30
N TYR A 179 -1.35 -12.66 -7.38
CA TYR A 179 -0.23 -13.24 -8.11
C TYR A 179 0.74 -12.14 -8.55
N LYS A 180 2.01 -12.22 -8.11
CA LYS A 180 3.07 -11.24 -8.42
C LYS A 180 2.73 -9.77 -8.10
N SER A 181 1.81 -9.49 -7.18
CA SER A 181 1.54 -8.13 -6.73
C SER A 181 2.79 -7.53 -6.09
N LEU A 182 3.18 -6.31 -6.47
CA LEU A 182 4.43 -5.62 -6.08
C LEU A 182 5.71 -6.47 -6.26
N TYR A 183 5.75 -7.33 -7.28
CA TYR A 183 6.84 -8.28 -7.48
C TYR A 183 8.22 -7.62 -7.55
N ASN A 184 8.36 -6.49 -8.25
CA ASN A 184 9.63 -5.78 -8.46
C ASN A 184 9.98 -4.77 -7.36
N ASN A 185 9.10 -4.55 -6.37
CA ASN A 185 9.37 -3.58 -5.30
C ASN A 185 10.58 -4.03 -4.47
N THR A 186 11.60 -3.19 -4.35
CA THR A 186 12.84 -3.50 -3.60
C THR A 186 12.95 -2.69 -2.32
N THR A 187 12.85 -1.35 -2.42
CA THR A 187 13.03 -0.40 -1.32
C THR A 187 11.85 0.53 -1.10
N GLY A 188 10.87 0.56 -2.03
CA GLY A 188 9.69 1.41 -1.95
C GLY A 188 8.74 1.02 -0.82
N GLY A 189 8.31 1.98 -0.02
CA GLY A 189 7.45 1.76 1.14
C GLY A 189 6.05 2.36 1.04
N ASN A 190 5.15 1.96 1.96
CA ASN A 190 3.77 2.44 2.05
C ASN A 190 2.92 2.18 0.79
N ASN A 191 3.23 1.16 -0.01
CA ASN A 191 2.47 0.83 -1.21
C ASN A 191 1.38 -0.21 -0.90
N THR A 192 0.22 -0.04 -1.51
CA THR A 192 -0.89 -1.00 -1.48
C THR A 192 -1.20 -1.45 -2.91
N ALA A 193 -1.07 -2.74 -3.19
CA ALA A 193 -1.42 -3.30 -4.48
C ALA A 193 -2.36 -4.50 -4.34
N PHE A 194 -3.46 -4.46 -5.03
CA PHE A 194 -4.50 -5.46 -5.00
C PHE A 194 -4.88 -5.89 -6.43
N GLY A 195 -4.47 -7.08 -6.82
CA GLY A 195 -4.77 -7.63 -8.14
C GLY A 195 -3.65 -8.52 -8.68
N TYR A 196 -3.98 -9.30 -9.72
CA TYR A 196 -2.99 -10.05 -10.49
C TYR A 196 -2.01 -9.08 -11.13
N ASN A 197 -0.71 -9.25 -10.87
CA ASN A 197 0.38 -8.46 -11.43
C ASN A 197 0.21 -6.93 -11.26
N ALA A 198 -0.45 -6.50 -10.18
CA ALA A 198 -0.55 -5.08 -9.81
C ALA A 198 0.83 -4.59 -9.33
N MET A 199 1.41 -3.61 -10.03
CA MET A 199 2.81 -3.21 -9.88
C MET A 199 2.96 -1.74 -9.54
N ALA A 200 3.94 -1.41 -8.69
CA ALA A 200 4.34 -0.02 -8.50
C ALA A 200 5.01 0.56 -9.76
N SER A 201 5.04 1.88 -9.89
CA SER A 201 5.65 2.57 -11.04
C SER A 201 7.14 2.28 -11.22
N THR A 202 7.85 2.10 -10.08
CA THR A 202 9.27 1.76 -10.03
C THR A 202 9.52 0.82 -8.83
N ASP A 203 10.72 0.26 -8.73
CA ASP A 203 11.15 -0.63 -7.64
C ASP A 203 11.35 0.07 -6.28
N ASN A 204 11.41 1.39 -6.27
CA ASN A 204 11.55 2.23 -5.08
C ASN A 204 10.37 3.20 -4.88
N ALA A 205 9.30 3.06 -5.64
CA ALA A 205 8.10 3.90 -5.54
C ALA A 205 7.47 3.88 -4.15
N THR A 206 6.90 5.02 -3.72
CA THR A 206 6.36 5.18 -2.39
C THR A 206 4.92 5.68 -2.39
N ASN A 207 4.15 5.24 -1.38
CA ASN A 207 2.79 5.70 -1.11
C ASN A 207 1.87 5.62 -2.35
N GLN A 208 1.92 4.47 -3.04
CA GLN A 208 1.03 4.20 -4.18
C GLN A 208 -0.07 3.21 -3.77
N THR A 209 -1.28 3.46 -4.22
CA THR A 209 -2.39 2.50 -4.15
C THR A 209 -2.75 2.05 -5.57
N ILE A 210 -2.60 0.75 -5.85
CA ILE A 210 -2.77 0.15 -7.18
C ILE A 210 -3.80 -0.96 -7.09
N ILE A 211 -4.93 -0.82 -7.75
CA ILE A 211 -6.01 -1.79 -7.71
C ILE A 211 -6.41 -2.19 -9.12
N GLY A 212 -6.34 -3.47 -9.43
CA GLY A 212 -6.80 -4.02 -10.71
C GLY A 212 -5.86 -5.07 -11.29
N TYR A 213 -6.36 -5.81 -12.28
CA TYR A 213 -5.59 -6.73 -13.11
C TYR A 213 -4.55 -5.95 -13.91
N GLU A 214 -3.26 -6.32 -13.77
CA GLU A 214 -2.12 -5.68 -14.45
C GLU A 214 -2.06 -4.15 -14.34
N ALA A 215 -2.68 -3.60 -13.29
CA ALA A 215 -2.60 -2.17 -13.03
C ALA A 215 -1.18 -1.77 -12.64
N THR A 216 -0.71 -0.64 -13.16
CA THR A 216 0.63 -0.10 -12.86
C THR A 216 0.52 1.29 -12.25
N GLY A 217 1.19 1.50 -11.12
CA GLY A 217 1.32 2.82 -10.49
C GLY A 217 1.94 3.85 -11.44
N GLN A 218 1.62 5.12 -11.25
CA GLN A 218 2.09 6.18 -12.16
C GLN A 218 3.14 7.08 -11.50
N ALA A 219 2.95 7.45 -10.25
CA ALA A 219 3.84 8.34 -9.50
C ALA A 219 3.70 8.10 -8.00
N ASP A 220 4.65 8.54 -7.21
CA ASP A 220 4.55 8.57 -5.76
C ASP A 220 3.32 9.36 -5.31
N ASN A 221 2.75 8.97 -4.17
CA ASN A 221 1.55 9.57 -3.60
C ASN A 221 0.33 9.54 -4.53
N SER A 222 0.13 8.46 -5.26
CA SER A 222 -0.94 8.31 -6.24
C SER A 222 -1.83 7.09 -6.00
N VAL A 223 -3.04 7.14 -6.56
CA VAL A 223 -3.98 6.02 -6.63
C VAL A 223 -4.26 5.69 -8.09
N VAL A 224 -4.13 4.43 -8.46
CA VAL A 224 -4.46 3.90 -9.79
C VAL A 224 -5.53 2.82 -9.65
N LEU A 225 -6.64 3.00 -10.36
CA LEU A 225 -7.75 2.04 -10.42
C LEU A 225 -7.85 1.47 -11.83
N GLY A 226 -7.39 0.23 -12.01
CA GLY A 226 -7.40 -0.46 -13.28
C GLY A 226 -6.17 -0.23 -14.17
N ASN A 227 -6.12 -0.96 -15.27
CA ASN A 227 -5.13 -0.84 -16.34
C ASN A 227 -5.68 -0.01 -17.52
N ASP A 228 -4.97 0.01 -18.66
CA ASP A 228 -5.36 0.76 -19.85
C ASP A 228 -6.67 0.27 -20.51
N ASP A 229 -7.15 -0.93 -20.18
CA ASP A 229 -8.40 -1.51 -20.70
C ASP A 229 -9.64 -1.02 -19.93
N VAL A 230 -9.47 -0.38 -18.78
CA VAL A 230 -10.59 0.12 -17.98
C VAL A 230 -11.24 1.32 -18.66
N THR A 231 -12.47 1.15 -19.12
CA THR A 231 -13.24 2.17 -19.84
C THR A 231 -14.19 2.99 -18.96
N ALA A 232 -14.51 2.49 -17.73
CA ALA A 232 -15.40 3.17 -16.79
C ALA A 232 -15.06 2.82 -15.33
N VAL A 233 -15.19 3.79 -14.45
CA VAL A 233 -15.16 3.63 -12.99
C VAL A 233 -16.49 4.11 -12.43
N TYR A 234 -17.29 3.20 -11.85
CA TYR A 234 -18.56 3.51 -11.21
C TYR A 234 -18.32 3.75 -9.72
N MET A 235 -18.68 4.94 -9.25
CA MET A 235 -18.63 5.29 -7.83
C MET A 235 -20.02 5.17 -7.23
N GLY A 236 -20.31 4.02 -6.63
CA GLY A 236 -21.63 3.66 -6.09
C GLY A 236 -22.50 2.92 -7.10
N GLU A 237 -23.27 1.96 -6.62
CA GLU A 237 -24.12 1.09 -7.43
C GLU A 237 -25.32 1.88 -8.02
N ASP A 238 -25.83 2.85 -7.26
CA ASP A 238 -26.96 3.69 -7.62
C ASP A 238 -26.57 5.07 -8.21
N SER A 239 -25.27 5.29 -8.46
CA SER A 239 -24.69 6.58 -8.88
C SER A 239 -24.91 7.73 -7.88
N GLY A 240 -25.31 7.45 -6.64
CA GLY A 240 -25.51 8.41 -5.57
C GLY A 240 -24.24 8.87 -4.84
N ALA A 241 -23.08 8.30 -5.15
CA ALA A 241 -21.83 8.64 -4.48
C ALA A 241 -21.37 10.07 -4.79
N LYS A 242 -20.88 10.77 -3.76
CA LYS A 242 -20.27 12.10 -3.90
C LYS A 242 -18.76 11.97 -3.96
N VAL A 243 -18.11 12.70 -4.86
CA VAL A 243 -16.66 12.84 -4.94
C VAL A 243 -16.25 14.16 -4.27
N TYR A 244 -15.44 14.07 -3.23
CA TYR A 244 -14.83 15.22 -2.58
C TYR A 244 -13.38 15.32 -3.02
N ALA A 245 -13.03 16.36 -3.78
CA ALA A 245 -11.68 16.62 -4.24
C ALA A 245 -11.38 18.13 -4.11
N GLY A 246 -10.13 18.49 -3.78
CA GLY A 246 -9.70 19.88 -3.79
C GLY A 246 -9.68 20.43 -5.22
N GLU A 247 -9.14 19.62 -6.15
CA GLU A 247 -9.10 19.92 -7.58
C GLU A 247 -9.38 18.65 -8.39
N ALA A 248 -9.90 18.82 -9.61
CA ALA A 248 -10.08 17.72 -10.56
C ALA A 248 -9.57 18.15 -11.94
N SER A 249 -8.73 17.32 -12.55
CA SER A 249 -8.21 17.51 -13.89
C SER A 249 -8.72 16.40 -14.84
N PHE A 250 -9.28 16.79 -15.97
CA PHE A 250 -9.79 15.87 -16.99
C PHE A 250 -9.04 16.08 -18.30
N THR A 251 -8.39 15.05 -18.83
CA THR A 251 -7.69 15.11 -20.13
C THR A 251 -8.64 14.98 -21.32
N GLY A 252 -9.91 14.67 -21.07
CA GLY A 252 -10.98 14.55 -22.06
C GLY A 252 -12.15 15.50 -21.79
N ASN A 253 -13.28 15.24 -22.40
CA ASN A 253 -14.51 16.00 -22.14
C ASN A 253 -15.13 15.55 -20.81
N MET A 254 -15.66 16.51 -20.05
CA MET A 254 -16.54 16.25 -18.91
C MET A 254 -17.98 16.40 -19.35
N THR A 255 -18.81 15.36 -19.15
CA THR A 255 -20.28 15.42 -19.37
C THR A 255 -20.96 15.38 -18.02
N ILE A 256 -21.82 16.37 -17.76
CA ILE A 256 -22.59 16.50 -16.50
C ILE A 256 -24.06 16.36 -16.85
N GLY A 257 -24.75 15.38 -16.28
CA GLY A 257 -26.19 15.15 -16.49
C GLY A 257 -27.11 16.08 -15.70
N GLY A 258 -26.56 16.91 -14.83
CA GLY A 258 -27.26 17.91 -14.02
C GLY A 258 -26.63 19.28 -14.13
N ASP A 259 -26.87 20.14 -13.15
CA ASP A 259 -26.37 21.51 -13.11
C ASP A 259 -24.93 21.57 -12.58
N VAL A 260 -24.13 22.52 -13.11
CA VAL A 260 -22.86 22.92 -12.52
C VAL A 260 -23.09 24.07 -11.54
N VAL A 261 -23.13 23.75 -10.25
CA VAL A 261 -23.32 24.73 -9.18
C VAL A 261 -21.98 25.15 -8.61
N VAL A 262 -21.66 26.44 -8.73
CA VAL A 262 -20.45 27.04 -8.17
C VAL A 262 -20.80 27.86 -6.94
N SER A 263 -20.15 27.56 -5.81
CA SER A 263 -20.35 28.33 -4.58
C SER A 263 -19.91 29.79 -4.77
N SER A 264 -20.80 30.73 -4.47
CA SER A 264 -20.59 32.17 -4.66
C SER A 264 -21.07 33.01 -3.45
N ASP A 265 -21.11 32.39 -2.26
CA ASP A 265 -21.57 33.06 -1.03
C ASP A 265 -20.62 34.20 -0.66
N LEU A 266 -21.21 35.32 -0.23
CA LEU A 266 -20.49 36.51 0.24
C LEU A 266 -19.48 36.22 1.35
N ARG A 267 -19.81 35.28 2.25
CA ARG A 267 -18.96 34.89 3.38
C ARG A 267 -17.64 34.22 2.97
N LEU A 268 -17.55 33.75 1.73
CA LEU A 268 -16.35 33.13 1.16
C LEU A 268 -15.47 34.13 0.42
N LYS A 269 -15.84 35.40 0.36
CA LYS A 269 -15.19 36.42 -0.45
C LYS A 269 -14.72 37.58 0.40
N ALA A 270 -13.58 38.14 0.06
CA ALA A 270 -13.02 39.36 0.66
C ALA A 270 -12.70 40.39 -0.43
N ASN A 271 -12.55 41.65 -0.04
CA ASN A 271 -12.15 42.77 -0.92
C ASN A 271 -13.01 42.87 -2.19
N ILE A 272 -14.33 42.79 -2.01
CA ILE A 272 -15.28 42.82 -3.13
C ILE A 272 -15.34 44.23 -3.69
N VAL A 273 -14.96 44.38 -4.95
CA VAL A 273 -15.03 45.63 -5.71
C VAL A 273 -15.76 45.45 -7.02
N SER A 274 -16.35 46.50 -7.56
CA SER A 274 -16.99 46.46 -8.88
C SER A 274 -15.91 46.25 -9.96
N LEU A 275 -16.23 45.44 -10.99
CA LEU A 275 -15.38 45.27 -12.18
C LEU A 275 -15.21 46.58 -12.98
N GLY A 276 -16.08 47.58 -12.76
CA GLY A 276 -16.10 48.80 -13.55
C GLY A 276 -16.46 48.59 -15.02
N SER A 277 -15.91 49.38 -15.92
CA SER A 277 -16.19 49.30 -17.37
C SER A 277 -15.46 48.08 -18.00
N THR A 278 -16.25 47.23 -18.63
CA THR A 278 -15.74 45.97 -19.24
C THR A 278 -15.99 45.88 -20.73
N LEU A 279 -16.94 46.67 -21.30
CA LEU A 279 -17.34 46.59 -22.72
C LEU A 279 -16.15 46.83 -23.67
N ALA A 280 -15.35 47.87 -23.43
CA ALA A 280 -14.20 48.19 -24.26
C ALA A 280 -13.14 47.07 -24.31
N LYS A 281 -12.90 46.45 -23.14
CA LYS A 281 -11.99 45.31 -23.01
C LYS A 281 -12.55 44.05 -23.69
N LEU A 282 -13.85 43.78 -23.52
CA LEU A 282 -14.51 42.63 -24.10
C LEU A 282 -14.47 42.65 -25.62
N LEU A 283 -14.62 43.84 -26.23
CA LEU A 283 -14.57 44.06 -27.70
C LEU A 283 -13.16 43.78 -28.31
N LEU A 284 -12.13 43.63 -27.49
CA LEU A 284 -10.78 43.21 -27.95
C LEU A 284 -10.63 41.70 -28.03
N ILE A 285 -11.61 40.95 -27.51
CA ILE A 285 -11.62 39.49 -27.56
C ILE A 285 -12.37 39.03 -28.81
N ASP A 286 -11.72 38.20 -29.60
CA ASP A 286 -12.33 37.63 -30.80
C ASP A 286 -12.63 36.13 -30.60
N GLY A 287 -13.88 35.74 -30.88
CA GLY A 287 -14.29 34.35 -30.90
C GLY A 287 -13.68 33.60 -32.11
N LYS A 288 -13.09 32.45 -31.86
CA LYS A 288 -12.37 31.67 -32.89
C LYS A 288 -13.03 30.33 -33.14
N THR A 289 -13.00 29.86 -34.37
CA THR A 289 -13.11 28.44 -34.69
C THR A 289 -11.72 27.84 -34.83
N TYR A 290 -11.50 26.67 -34.28
CA TYR A 290 -10.20 26.00 -34.35
C TYR A 290 -10.33 24.49 -34.41
N THR A 291 -9.27 23.82 -34.87
CA THR A 291 -9.18 22.37 -34.91
C THR A 291 -8.22 21.87 -33.80
N MET A 292 -8.69 20.96 -32.97
CA MET A 292 -7.86 20.33 -31.93
C MET A 292 -6.78 19.46 -32.58
N LYS A 293 -5.49 19.74 -32.29
CA LYS A 293 -4.35 18.97 -32.85
C LYS A 293 -4.39 17.49 -32.48
N LYS A 294 -4.87 17.16 -31.27
CA LYS A 294 -4.90 15.79 -30.73
C LYS A 294 -5.85 14.85 -31.52
N ASN A 295 -6.99 15.36 -32.02
CA ASN A 295 -8.05 14.49 -32.54
C ASN A 295 -8.78 15.04 -33.79
N GLY A 296 -8.32 16.14 -34.38
CA GLY A 296 -8.89 16.74 -35.59
C GLY A 296 -10.30 17.35 -35.42
N LYS A 297 -10.85 17.40 -34.20
CA LYS A 297 -12.21 17.94 -33.97
C LYS A 297 -12.21 19.47 -34.04
N GLN A 298 -13.19 20.03 -34.76
CA GLN A 298 -13.45 21.46 -34.76
C GLN A 298 -14.17 21.88 -33.46
N LYS A 299 -13.78 23.04 -32.95
CA LYS A 299 -14.38 23.69 -31.77
C LYS A 299 -14.48 25.18 -31.96
N ILE A 300 -15.32 25.81 -31.14
CA ILE A 300 -15.44 27.27 -31.04
C ILE A 300 -14.99 27.67 -29.62
N GLY A 301 -14.28 28.76 -29.53
CA GLY A 301 -13.81 29.27 -28.23
C GLY A 301 -12.97 30.52 -28.39
N VAL A 302 -12.29 30.94 -27.37
CA VAL A 302 -11.35 32.06 -27.31
C VAL A 302 -9.93 31.55 -27.11
N LEU A 303 -8.94 32.32 -27.50
CA LEU A 303 -7.55 32.02 -27.21
C LEU A 303 -7.19 32.53 -25.80
N ALA A 304 -6.59 31.70 -24.99
CA ALA A 304 -6.15 32.08 -23.64
C ALA A 304 -5.17 33.25 -23.66
N GLN A 305 -4.33 33.34 -24.68
CA GLN A 305 -3.39 34.45 -24.88
C GLN A 305 -4.09 35.79 -25.13
N ASP A 306 -5.26 35.79 -25.77
CA ASP A 306 -6.02 37.03 -26.02
C ASP A 306 -6.76 37.44 -24.72
N ILE A 307 -7.32 36.50 -24.01
CA ILE A 307 -7.92 36.75 -22.68
C ILE A 307 -6.86 37.31 -21.71
N GLN A 308 -5.66 36.73 -21.66
CA GLN A 308 -4.58 37.13 -20.76
C GLN A 308 -4.17 38.61 -20.91
N LYS A 309 -4.30 39.17 -22.12
CA LYS A 309 -3.98 40.59 -22.36
C LYS A 309 -4.95 41.56 -21.72
N VAL A 310 -6.22 41.17 -21.56
CA VAL A 310 -7.33 42.06 -21.14
C VAL A 310 -7.91 41.68 -19.77
N PHE A 311 -7.91 40.40 -19.42
CA PHE A 311 -8.39 39.82 -18.16
C PHE A 311 -7.44 38.71 -17.69
N PRO A 312 -6.21 39.04 -17.27
CA PRO A 312 -5.22 38.05 -16.86
C PRO A 312 -5.69 37.16 -15.69
N GLU A 313 -6.60 37.69 -14.83
CA GLU A 313 -7.20 36.96 -13.71
C GLU A 313 -8.14 35.80 -14.13
N LEU A 314 -8.54 35.73 -15.40
CA LEU A 314 -9.32 34.64 -15.98
C LEU A 314 -8.46 33.56 -16.65
N VAL A 315 -7.13 33.66 -16.58
CA VAL A 315 -6.22 32.70 -17.18
C VAL A 315 -5.38 32.03 -16.12
N THR A 316 -5.32 30.71 -16.16
CA THR A 316 -4.45 29.90 -15.32
C THR A 316 -3.42 29.18 -16.19
N THR A 317 -2.28 28.86 -15.58
CA THR A 317 -1.20 28.11 -16.21
C THR A 317 -1.04 26.78 -15.50
N ASP A 318 -0.96 25.67 -16.23
CA ASP A 318 -0.69 24.36 -15.67
C ASP A 318 0.83 24.10 -15.49
N ASP A 319 1.19 22.94 -14.93
CA ASP A 319 2.58 22.51 -14.68
C ASP A 319 3.42 22.37 -15.98
N LYS A 320 2.78 22.38 -17.17
CA LYS A 320 3.42 22.30 -18.47
C LYS A 320 3.41 23.63 -19.21
N GLU A 321 3.19 24.72 -18.49
CA GLU A 321 3.09 26.09 -19.02
C GLU A 321 1.94 26.28 -20.03
N MET A 322 0.94 25.39 -20.04
CA MET A 322 -0.22 25.53 -20.91
C MET A 322 -1.26 26.45 -20.27
N LEU A 323 -1.75 27.40 -21.05
CA LEU A 323 -2.76 28.35 -20.59
C LEU A 323 -4.19 27.80 -20.70
N ALA A 324 -5.00 28.03 -19.66
CA ALA A 324 -6.41 27.66 -19.61
C ALA A 324 -7.28 28.89 -19.24
N VAL A 325 -8.48 28.96 -19.78
CA VAL A 325 -9.44 30.07 -19.56
C VAL A 325 -10.53 29.63 -18.59
N ASN A 326 -10.77 30.45 -17.56
CA ASN A 326 -11.97 30.34 -16.74
C ASN A 326 -13.17 30.95 -17.45
N TYR A 327 -13.87 30.12 -18.25
CA TYR A 327 -15.06 30.58 -18.98
C TYR A 327 -16.20 31.04 -18.10
N GLN A 328 -16.37 30.51 -16.90
CA GLN A 328 -17.40 30.96 -15.94
C GLN A 328 -17.10 32.37 -15.44
N GLY A 329 -15.85 32.75 -15.30
CA GLY A 329 -15.41 34.10 -14.93
C GLY A 329 -15.73 35.16 -16.01
N LEU A 330 -15.99 34.76 -17.27
CA LEU A 330 -16.45 35.68 -18.32
C LEU A 330 -17.92 36.12 -18.11
N VAL A 331 -18.74 35.38 -17.38
CA VAL A 331 -20.15 35.73 -17.15
C VAL A 331 -20.32 37.11 -16.50
N PRO A 332 -19.67 37.43 -15.35
CA PRO A 332 -19.80 38.77 -14.77
C PRO A 332 -19.23 39.89 -15.63
N VAL A 333 -18.20 39.60 -16.46
CA VAL A 333 -17.67 40.55 -17.45
C VAL A 333 -18.72 40.88 -18.53
N LEU A 334 -19.40 39.85 -19.04
CA LEU A 334 -20.51 40.01 -20.01
C LEU A 334 -21.69 40.77 -19.42
N ILE A 335 -22.07 40.49 -18.16
CA ILE A 335 -23.14 41.21 -17.47
C ILE A 335 -22.85 42.71 -17.42
N ASN A 336 -21.61 43.10 -17.04
CA ASN A 336 -21.26 44.51 -16.97
C ASN A 336 -21.17 45.16 -18.37
N ALA A 337 -20.64 44.46 -19.36
CA ALA A 337 -20.60 44.96 -20.74
C ALA A 337 -22.01 45.20 -21.32
N LEU A 338 -22.96 44.30 -21.04
CA LEU A 338 -24.38 44.48 -21.43
C LEU A 338 -25.00 45.71 -20.77
N LYS A 339 -24.76 45.94 -19.48
CA LYS A 339 -25.25 47.14 -18.78
C LYS A 339 -24.68 48.41 -19.39
N GLU A 340 -23.40 48.44 -19.70
CA GLU A 340 -22.76 49.57 -20.38
C GLU A 340 -23.33 49.82 -21.78
N GLN A 341 -23.67 48.74 -22.50
CA GLN A 341 -24.31 48.85 -23.82
C GLN A 341 -25.75 49.39 -23.69
N ASP A 342 -26.53 48.94 -22.73
CA ASP A 342 -27.86 49.40 -22.45
C ASP A 342 -27.88 50.92 -22.09
N ASP A 343 -26.97 51.35 -21.21
CA ASP A 343 -26.77 52.77 -20.89
C ASP A 343 -26.45 53.63 -22.12
N LYS A 344 -25.63 53.12 -23.06
CA LYS A 344 -25.31 53.82 -24.30
C LYS A 344 -26.54 53.93 -25.22
N ILE A 345 -27.32 52.86 -25.36
CA ILE A 345 -28.57 52.84 -26.12
C ILE A 345 -29.55 53.84 -25.55
N SER A 346 -29.82 53.82 -24.25
CA SER A 346 -30.69 54.74 -23.58
C SER A 346 -30.28 56.22 -23.73
N ARG A 347 -29.01 56.53 -23.78
CA ARG A 347 -28.51 57.87 -24.08
C ARG A 347 -28.75 58.28 -25.54
N LEU A 348 -28.57 57.36 -26.49
CA LEU A 348 -28.82 57.59 -27.91
C LEU A 348 -30.32 57.82 -28.14
N GLU A 349 -31.20 57.02 -27.53
CA GLU A 349 -32.65 57.18 -27.62
C GLU A 349 -33.10 58.56 -27.17
N LYS A 350 -32.62 59.03 -25.99
CA LYS A 350 -32.88 60.38 -25.48
C LYS A 350 -32.38 61.47 -26.41
N LEU A 351 -31.23 61.29 -27.06
CA LEU A 351 -30.70 62.26 -28.03
C LEU A 351 -31.54 62.31 -29.28
N VAL A 352 -32.00 61.15 -29.79
CA VAL A 352 -32.91 61.06 -30.93
C VAL A 352 -34.27 61.72 -30.63
N GLU A 353 -34.88 61.41 -29.46
CA GLU A 353 -36.12 62.05 -29.02
C GLU A 353 -36.00 63.57 -28.97
N LYS A 354 -34.89 64.06 -28.42
CA LYS A 354 -34.60 65.48 -28.37
C LYS A 354 -34.45 66.11 -29.78
N LEU A 355 -33.73 65.44 -30.69
CA LEU A 355 -33.58 65.91 -32.04
C LEU A 355 -34.93 65.95 -32.83
N ILE A 356 -35.84 65.01 -32.54
CA ILE A 356 -37.20 64.97 -33.12
C ILE A 356 -38.07 66.06 -32.51
N SER A 357 -37.92 66.39 -31.22
CA SER A 357 -38.69 67.44 -30.57
C SER A 357 -38.26 68.85 -30.90
N ASP A 358 -36.98 69.08 -31.32
CA ASP A 358 -36.37 70.36 -31.67
C ASP A 358 -36.56 70.72 -33.16
N ASN A 359 -37.16 69.83 -33.99
CA ASN A 359 -37.58 70.04 -35.36
C ASN A 359 -39.11 70.11 -35.51
#